data_78467593643ccace7ff445a964dd346b
#
_entry.id   78467593643ccace7ff445a964dd346b
#
_cell.length_a   1.000
_cell.length_b   1.000
_cell.length_c   1.000
_cell.angle_alpha   90.00
_cell.angle_beta   90.00
_cell.angle_gamma   90.00
#
_symmetry.space_group_name_H-M   'P 1'
#
loop_
_entity.id
_entity.type
_entity.pdbx_description
1 polymer ?
#
loop_
_entity_poly.entity_id
_entity_poly.type
_entity_poly.pdbx_seq_one_letter_code
_entity_poly.pdbx_strand_id
1 'polypeptide(L)'
;WAQPAGTFPCDRCGARLRRGVGFCPNCGAEHAGVHGDSKYVGFMTRLGAAVIDVVAPIIGSLLITLVIDVPGVFPLLFVSYHTIFTYKLGQTPGKMLLGLQVVDADDHQPSLKQILLREVLGKVIVFLIMFIGFLWVLWDPKKRGWHDYIGGTYVIKRERN
;
A
#
# COMPACT_ATOMS: atom_id res chain seq x y z
N TRP A 1 27.69 -19.90 8.55
CA TRP A 1 26.43 -19.88 9.30
C TRP A 1 25.63 -18.70 8.80
N ALA A 2 24.63 -18.95 7.94
CA ALA A 2 23.73 -17.93 7.44
C ALA A 2 22.93 -17.36 8.63
N GLN A 3 23.00 -16.04 8.81
CA GLN A 3 22.20 -15.38 9.84
C GLN A 3 20.72 -15.44 9.43
N PRO A 4 19.80 -15.81 10.32
CA PRO A 4 18.37 -15.76 10.00
C PRO A 4 17.99 -14.32 9.66
N ALA A 5 17.43 -14.12 8.48
CA ALA A 5 17.01 -12.82 7.99
C ALA A 5 16.07 -12.15 9.02
N GLY A 6 16.43 -10.94 9.45
CA GLY A 6 15.59 -10.12 10.32
C GLY A 6 15.93 -10.10 11.81
N THR A 7 17.13 -10.55 12.23
CA THR A 7 17.60 -10.35 13.61
C THR A 7 18.73 -9.31 13.66
N PHE A 8 18.84 -8.56 14.78
CA PHE A 8 19.93 -7.62 15.07
C PHE A 8 20.40 -7.79 16.53
N PRO A 9 21.64 -7.48 16.85
CA PRO A 9 22.14 -7.57 18.22
C PRO A 9 21.62 -6.42 19.08
N CYS A 10 21.32 -6.68 20.34
CA CYS A 10 21.00 -5.66 21.31
C CYS A 10 22.26 -4.84 21.66
N ASP A 11 22.20 -3.52 21.56
CA ASP A 11 23.32 -2.61 21.79
C ASP A 11 23.83 -2.66 23.26
N ARG A 12 22.98 -3.10 24.18
CA ARG A 12 23.32 -3.17 25.62
C ARG A 12 23.85 -4.51 26.07
N CYS A 13 23.34 -5.64 25.56
CA CYS A 13 23.69 -6.98 26.04
C CYS A 13 24.09 -7.97 24.95
N GLY A 14 24.08 -7.56 23.67
CA GLY A 14 24.43 -8.43 22.53
C GLY A 14 23.40 -9.52 22.19
N ALA A 15 22.31 -9.66 22.95
CA ALA A 15 21.27 -10.64 22.67
C ALA A 15 20.66 -10.41 21.31
N ARG A 16 20.40 -11.48 20.55
CA ARG A 16 19.76 -11.37 19.21
C ARG A 16 18.28 -11.07 19.35
N LEU A 17 17.87 -9.95 18.79
CA LEU A 17 16.49 -9.46 18.79
C LEU A 17 15.86 -9.64 17.41
N ARG A 18 14.58 -9.95 17.37
CA ARG A 18 13.79 -9.89 16.13
C ARG A 18 13.46 -8.44 15.81
N ARG A 19 13.43 -8.09 14.52
CA ARG A 19 12.93 -6.78 14.09
C ARG A 19 11.50 -6.58 14.60
N GLY A 20 11.19 -5.41 15.14
CA GLY A 20 9.85 -5.08 15.68
C GLY A 20 9.72 -5.26 17.21
N VAL A 21 10.76 -5.68 17.92
CA VAL A 21 10.75 -5.78 19.39
C VAL A 21 11.19 -4.45 19.99
N GLY A 22 10.29 -3.77 20.72
CA GLY A 22 10.58 -2.48 21.36
C GLY A 22 11.44 -2.58 22.62
N PHE A 23 11.56 -3.78 23.21
CA PHE A 23 12.35 -4.02 24.42
C PHE A 23 13.16 -5.31 24.28
N CYS A 24 14.39 -5.29 24.78
CA CYS A 24 15.20 -6.49 24.84
C CYS A 24 14.66 -7.43 25.94
N PRO A 25 14.26 -8.68 25.64
CA PRO A 25 13.76 -9.61 26.65
C PRO A 25 14.83 -10.05 27.64
N ASN A 26 16.12 -9.87 27.31
CA ASN A 26 17.23 -10.29 28.16
C ASN A 26 17.69 -9.20 29.14
N CYS A 27 17.67 -7.92 28.77
CA CYS A 27 18.18 -6.82 29.61
C CYS A 27 17.22 -5.68 29.83
N GLY A 28 16.00 -5.75 29.27
CA GLY A 28 14.98 -4.71 29.38
C GLY A 28 15.32 -3.39 28.67
N ALA A 29 16.42 -3.31 27.91
CA ALA A 29 16.81 -2.10 27.22
C ALA A 29 15.77 -1.75 26.15
N GLU A 30 15.33 -0.50 26.15
CA GLU A 30 14.45 0.06 25.13
C GLU A 30 15.26 0.33 23.85
N HIS A 31 14.79 -0.17 22.72
CA HIS A 31 15.41 0.05 21.42
C HIS A 31 14.66 1.12 20.65
N ALA A 32 15.04 2.38 20.83
CA ALA A 32 14.46 3.53 20.16
C ALA A 32 14.61 3.53 18.62
N GLY A 33 15.44 2.64 18.06
CA GLY A 33 15.63 2.46 16.62
C GLY A 33 14.79 1.35 15.99
N VAL A 34 14.02 0.62 16.79
CA VAL A 34 13.14 -0.48 16.33
C VAL A 34 11.65 -0.10 16.36
N HIS A 35 11.33 1.16 16.31
CA HIS A 35 10.23 1.55 15.48
C HIS A 35 10.70 1.26 14.04
N GLY A 36 10.81 -0.03 13.71
CA GLY A 36 11.01 -0.47 12.36
C GLY A 36 10.01 0.32 11.54
N ASP A 37 10.47 1.04 10.54
CA ASP A 37 9.62 1.60 9.52
C ASP A 37 8.57 0.56 9.27
N SER A 38 7.35 0.81 9.73
CA SER A 38 6.34 -0.24 9.74
C SER A 38 6.28 -0.70 8.31
N LYS A 39 6.52 -1.99 8.05
CA LYS A 39 6.45 -2.59 6.69
C LYS A 39 5.25 -2.01 5.92
N TYR A 40 4.23 -1.66 6.66
CA TYR A 40 2.97 -1.12 6.16
C TYR A 40 2.98 0.41 6.08
N VAL A 41 2.54 0.94 4.95
CA VAL A 41 2.59 2.36 4.62
C VAL A 41 1.41 3.11 5.22
N GLY A 42 1.72 4.23 5.89
CA GLY A 42 0.72 5.11 6.51
C GLY A 42 -0.15 5.87 5.49
N PHE A 43 -1.19 6.55 6.02
CA PHE A 43 -2.19 7.26 5.26
C PHE A 43 -1.61 8.37 4.35
N MET A 44 -0.75 9.24 4.87
CA MET A 44 -0.24 10.40 4.12
C MET A 44 0.55 10.01 2.88
N THR A 45 1.40 8.98 3.00
CA THR A 45 2.18 8.48 1.85
C THR A 45 1.28 7.86 0.78
N ARG A 46 0.22 7.14 1.20
CA ARG A 46 -0.78 6.59 0.27
C ARG A 46 -1.61 7.67 -0.39
N LEU A 47 -1.98 8.71 0.35
CA LEU A 47 -2.69 9.87 -0.18
C LEU A 47 -1.84 10.58 -1.24
N GLY A 48 -0.56 10.81 -0.97
CA GLY A 48 0.36 11.38 -1.96
C GLY A 48 0.44 10.55 -3.24
N ALA A 49 0.56 9.21 -3.12
CA ALA A 49 0.52 8.32 -4.27
C ALA A 49 -0.81 8.42 -5.04
N ALA A 50 -1.94 8.45 -4.32
CA ALA A 50 -3.27 8.54 -4.92
C ALA A 50 -3.48 9.86 -5.68
N VAL A 51 -3.00 10.99 -5.14
CA VAL A 51 -3.06 12.30 -5.82
C VAL A 51 -2.30 12.24 -7.15
N ILE A 52 -1.10 11.67 -7.17
CA ILE A 52 -0.32 11.50 -8.40
C ILE A 52 -1.06 10.58 -9.39
N ASP A 53 -1.61 9.48 -8.90
CA ASP A 53 -2.30 8.47 -9.73
C ASP A 53 -3.63 8.96 -10.33
N VAL A 54 -4.24 10.02 -9.80
CA VAL A 54 -5.47 10.62 -10.34
C VAL A 54 -5.17 11.50 -11.56
N VAL A 55 -3.99 12.08 -11.65
CA VAL A 55 -3.64 13.03 -12.74
C VAL A 55 -3.70 12.37 -14.12
N ALA A 56 -3.15 11.18 -14.28
CA ALA A 56 -3.11 10.52 -15.59
C ALA A 56 -4.52 10.16 -16.14
N PRO A 57 -5.44 9.54 -15.36
CA PRO A 57 -6.82 9.34 -15.78
C PRO A 57 -7.60 10.63 -16.04
N ILE A 58 -7.35 11.73 -15.32
CA ILE A 58 -7.97 13.03 -15.59
C ILE A 58 -7.55 13.54 -16.95
N ILE A 59 -6.24 13.60 -17.23
CA ILE A 59 -5.72 14.07 -18.52
C ILE A 59 -6.26 13.20 -19.66
N GLY A 60 -6.20 11.87 -19.50
CA GLY A 60 -6.72 10.94 -20.51
C GLY A 60 -8.21 11.11 -20.77
N SER A 61 -9.04 11.29 -19.74
CA SER A 61 -10.46 11.52 -19.89
C SER A 61 -10.76 12.85 -20.59
N LEU A 62 -10.03 13.91 -20.24
CA LEU A 62 -10.17 15.22 -20.86
C LEU A 62 -9.86 15.17 -22.37
N LEU A 63 -8.76 14.50 -22.74
CA LEU A 63 -8.40 14.34 -24.16
C LEU A 63 -9.44 13.55 -24.94
N ILE A 64 -10.02 12.50 -24.34
CA ILE A 64 -11.04 11.69 -24.98
C ILE A 64 -12.36 12.49 -25.14
N THR A 65 -12.78 13.21 -24.11
CA THR A 65 -14.01 14.02 -24.16
C THR A 65 -13.91 15.20 -25.13
N LEU A 66 -12.72 15.71 -25.40
CA LEU A 66 -12.50 16.72 -26.45
C LEU A 66 -12.77 16.19 -27.86
N VAL A 67 -12.64 14.88 -28.08
CA VAL A 67 -12.82 14.25 -29.39
C VAL A 67 -14.18 13.56 -29.49
N ILE A 68 -14.60 12.90 -28.43
CA ILE A 68 -15.82 12.11 -28.39
C ILE A 68 -16.51 12.41 -27.06
N ASP A 69 -17.70 13.00 -27.12
CA ASP A 69 -18.48 13.28 -25.91
C ASP A 69 -19.10 11.99 -25.35
N VAL A 70 -18.32 11.26 -24.54
CA VAL A 70 -18.75 10.02 -23.90
C VAL A 70 -18.82 10.22 -22.39
N PRO A 71 -20.03 10.28 -21.80
CA PRO A 71 -20.17 10.38 -20.36
C PRO A 71 -19.63 9.12 -19.65
N GLY A 72 -18.98 9.29 -18.51
CA GLY A 72 -18.47 8.18 -17.72
C GLY A 72 -17.09 7.64 -18.12
N VAL A 73 -16.38 8.28 -19.03
CA VAL A 73 -15.02 7.88 -19.45
C VAL A 73 -14.04 7.90 -18.27
N PHE A 74 -14.11 8.92 -17.41
CA PHE A 74 -13.18 9.06 -16.28
C PHE A 74 -13.19 7.86 -15.32
N PRO A 75 -14.33 7.41 -14.76
CA PRO A 75 -14.33 6.25 -13.86
C PRO A 75 -13.84 4.97 -14.53
N LEU A 76 -14.16 4.77 -15.81
CA LEU A 76 -13.67 3.62 -16.56
C LEU A 76 -12.15 3.63 -16.74
N LEU A 77 -11.58 4.76 -17.15
CA LEU A 77 -10.13 4.93 -17.25
C LEU A 77 -9.45 4.80 -15.89
N PHE A 78 -10.04 5.38 -14.86
CA PHE A 78 -9.49 5.31 -13.51
C PHE A 78 -9.40 3.88 -12.99
N VAL A 79 -10.47 3.10 -13.10
CA VAL A 79 -10.49 1.69 -12.67
C VAL A 79 -9.55 0.85 -13.53
N SER A 80 -9.58 1.01 -14.85
CA SER A 80 -8.71 0.27 -15.78
C SER A 80 -7.23 0.57 -15.52
N TYR A 81 -6.86 1.84 -15.36
CA TYR A 81 -5.52 2.27 -15.04
C TYR A 81 -5.00 1.59 -13.76
N HIS A 82 -5.74 1.71 -12.67
CA HIS A 82 -5.33 1.11 -11.40
C HIS A 82 -5.26 -0.42 -11.47
N THR A 83 -6.23 -1.07 -12.12
CA THR A 83 -6.26 -2.53 -12.24
C THR A 83 -5.08 -3.04 -13.07
N ILE A 84 -4.84 -2.45 -14.24
CA ILE A 84 -3.78 -2.89 -15.16
C ILE A 84 -2.39 -2.71 -14.52
N PHE A 85 -2.12 -1.54 -13.95
CA PHE A 85 -0.82 -1.27 -13.33
C PHE A 85 -0.59 -2.15 -12.10
N THR A 86 -1.58 -2.30 -11.22
CA THR A 86 -1.46 -3.16 -10.05
C THR A 86 -1.31 -4.63 -10.44
N TYR A 87 -1.98 -5.09 -11.50
CA TYR A 87 -1.86 -6.47 -11.98
C TYR A 87 -0.48 -6.75 -12.61
N LYS A 88 0.00 -5.87 -13.49
CA LYS A 88 1.26 -6.10 -14.20
C LYS A 88 2.49 -5.82 -13.35
N LEU A 89 2.47 -4.80 -12.51
CA LEU A 89 3.63 -4.27 -11.81
C LEU A 89 3.53 -4.35 -10.28
N GLY A 90 2.38 -4.77 -9.72
CA GLY A 90 2.12 -4.75 -8.28
C GLY A 90 2.00 -3.34 -7.69
N GLN A 91 2.01 -2.31 -8.53
CA GLN A 91 2.03 -0.90 -8.10
C GLN A 91 1.59 0.02 -9.24
N THR A 92 1.00 1.16 -8.89
CA THR A 92 0.68 2.23 -9.85
C THR A 92 1.85 3.20 -9.97
N PRO A 93 1.94 4.02 -11.04
CA PRO A 93 3.01 5.01 -11.19
C PRO A 93 3.21 5.93 -9.98
N GLY A 94 2.15 6.46 -9.38
CA GLY A 94 2.26 7.26 -8.16
C GLY A 94 2.84 6.48 -6.98
N LYS A 95 2.47 5.20 -6.84
CA LYS A 95 3.07 4.30 -5.85
C LYS A 95 4.53 4.00 -6.16
N MET A 96 4.89 3.81 -7.45
CA MET A 96 6.28 3.60 -7.88
C MET A 96 7.18 4.77 -7.49
N LEU A 97 6.73 6.01 -7.68
CA LEU A 97 7.48 7.22 -7.31
C LEU A 97 7.77 7.28 -5.81
N LEU A 98 6.84 6.82 -4.99
CA LEU A 98 6.98 6.81 -3.52
C LEU A 98 7.55 5.49 -2.97
N GLY A 99 7.95 4.54 -3.84
CA GLY A 99 8.51 3.25 -3.42
C GLY A 99 7.49 2.34 -2.73
N LEU A 100 6.21 2.38 -3.13
CA LEU A 100 5.13 1.60 -2.53
C LEU A 100 4.76 0.42 -3.42
N GLN A 101 4.52 -0.74 -2.82
CA GLN A 101 4.07 -1.95 -3.50
C GLN A 101 2.83 -2.53 -2.83
N VAL A 102 1.92 -3.05 -3.65
CA VAL A 102 0.76 -3.83 -3.21
C VAL A 102 1.14 -5.29 -3.18
N VAL A 103 0.90 -5.94 -2.05
CA VAL A 103 1.18 -7.37 -1.85
C VAL A 103 -0.01 -8.06 -1.22
N ASP A 104 -0.05 -9.39 -1.32
CA ASP A 104 -0.99 -10.24 -0.59
C ASP A 104 -0.52 -10.52 0.86
N ALA A 105 -1.16 -11.48 1.54
CA ALA A 105 -0.82 -11.85 2.92
C ALA A 105 0.57 -12.49 3.05
N ASP A 106 1.07 -13.09 1.97
CA ASP A 106 2.34 -13.83 1.92
C ASP A 106 3.47 -13.03 1.26
N ASP A 107 3.28 -11.71 1.11
CA ASP A 107 4.22 -10.78 0.46
C ASP A 107 4.45 -11.03 -1.04
N HIS A 108 3.58 -11.78 -1.68
CA HIS A 108 3.60 -11.99 -3.13
C HIS A 108 2.75 -10.95 -3.87
N GLN A 109 2.88 -10.95 -5.19
CA GLN A 109 2.02 -10.14 -6.04
C GLN A 109 0.57 -10.64 -5.94
N PRO A 110 -0.42 -9.75 -5.69
CA PRO A 110 -1.81 -10.16 -5.55
C PRO A 110 -2.36 -10.80 -6.82
N SER A 111 -3.22 -11.79 -6.66
CA SER A 111 -3.95 -12.42 -7.75
C SER A 111 -4.90 -11.43 -8.44
N LEU A 112 -5.26 -11.69 -9.70
CA LEU A 112 -6.22 -10.87 -10.44
C LEU A 112 -7.54 -10.71 -9.68
N LYS A 113 -8.03 -11.78 -9.03
CA LYS A 113 -9.25 -11.76 -8.21
C LYS A 113 -9.14 -10.74 -7.06
N GLN A 114 -8.04 -10.76 -6.32
CA GLN A 114 -7.81 -9.83 -5.20
C GLN A 114 -7.73 -8.38 -5.70
N ILE A 115 -7.10 -8.16 -6.85
CA ILE A 115 -6.98 -6.83 -7.47
C ILE A 115 -8.34 -6.33 -7.92
N LEU A 116 -9.14 -7.14 -8.59
CA LEU A 116 -10.49 -6.75 -9.01
C LEU A 116 -11.41 -6.44 -7.82
N LEU A 117 -11.38 -7.29 -6.77
CA LEU A 117 -12.13 -7.02 -5.55
C LEU A 117 -11.70 -5.70 -4.89
N ARG A 118 -10.42 -5.41 -4.87
CA ARG A 118 -9.87 -4.18 -4.32
C ARG A 118 -10.21 -2.95 -5.15
N GLU A 119 -9.93 -3.00 -6.46
CA GLU A 119 -10.01 -1.82 -7.35
C GLU A 119 -11.44 -1.52 -7.78
N VAL A 120 -12.29 -2.52 -7.95
CA VAL A 120 -13.70 -2.35 -8.34
C VAL A 120 -14.58 -2.26 -7.11
N LEU A 121 -14.82 -3.37 -6.41
CA LEU A 121 -15.72 -3.41 -5.26
C LEU A 121 -15.22 -2.52 -4.11
N GLY A 122 -13.94 -2.64 -3.76
CA GLY A 122 -13.37 -1.91 -2.63
C GLY A 122 -13.44 -0.40 -2.81
N LYS A 123 -13.13 0.13 -4.00
CA LYS A 123 -13.21 1.57 -4.26
C LYS A 123 -14.64 2.08 -4.38
N VAL A 124 -15.54 1.31 -4.96
CA VAL A 124 -16.98 1.67 -5.02
C VAL A 124 -17.53 1.82 -3.60
N ILE A 125 -17.27 0.85 -2.71
CA ILE A 125 -17.72 0.90 -1.32
C ILE A 125 -17.12 2.10 -0.58
N VAL A 126 -15.80 2.34 -0.73
CA VAL A 126 -15.12 3.48 -0.10
C VAL A 126 -15.67 4.81 -0.59
N PHE A 127 -15.99 4.91 -1.88
CA PHE A 127 -16.60 6.11 -2.49
C PHE A 127 -18.02 6.34 -1.97
N LEU A 128 -18.85 5.28 -1.89
CA LEU A 128 -20.22 5.36 -1.38
C LEU A 128 -20.29 5.77 0.10
N ILE A 129 -19.28 5.41 0.90
CA ILE A 129 -19.21 5.73 2.34
C ILE A 129 -18.29 6.96 2.57
N MET A 130 -18.30 7.93 1.64
CA MET A 130 -17.63 9.22 1.78
C MET A 130 -16.14 9.12 2.23
N PHE A 131 -15.38 8.20 1.65
CA PHE A 131 -13.94 8.00 1.93
C PHE A 131 -13.57 7.54 3.36
N ILE A 132 -14.53 7.30 4.26
CA ILE A 132 -14.26 6.83 5.63
C ILE A 132 -13.42 5.55 5.61
N GLY A 133 -13.71 4.64 4.67
CA GLY A 133 -12.93 3.42 4.51
C GLY A 133 -11.46 3.63 4.14
N PHE A 134 -11.12 4.78 3.53
CA PHE A 134 -9.73 5.15 3.27
C PHE A 134 -9.04 5.73 4.51
N LEU A 135 -9.77 6.50 5.33
CA LEU A 135 -9.29 7.03 6.61
C LEU A 135 -9.01 5.92 7.63
N TRP A 136 -9.65 4.76 7.50
CA TRP A 136 -9.43 3.62 8.39
C TRP A 136 -7.96 3.20 8.51
N VAL A 137 -7.13 3.50 7.52
CA VAL A 137 -5.67 3.31 7.55
C VAL A 137 -5.00 3.96 8.76
N LEU A 138 -5.57 5.02 9.33
CA LEU A 138 -5.02 5.72 10.49
C LEU A 138 -5.06 4.87 11.76
N TRP A 139 -6.11 4.05 11.91
CA TRP A 139 -6.37 3.24 13.12
C TRP A 139 -5.96 1.77 12.97
N ASP A 140 -5.90 1.24 11.75
CA ASP A 140 -5.54 -0.17 11.55
C ASP A 140 -4.05 -0.41 11.85
N PRO A 141 -3.70 -1.42 12.69
CA PRO A 141 -2.32 -1.77 13.00
C PRO A 141 -1.48 -2.14 11.77
N LYS A 142 -2.10 -2.74 10.76
CA LYS A 142 -1.47 -3.11 9.48
C LYS A 142 -1.66 -2.03 8.40
N LYS A 143 -2.15 -0.85 8.79
CA LYS A 143 -2.37 0.30 7.90
C LYS A 143 -3.18 -0.03 6.65
N ARG A 144 -4.27 -0.80 6.81
CA ARG A 144 -5.18 -1.19 5.71
C ARG A 144 -6.38 -0.27 5.64
N GLY A 145 -6.75 0.14 4.44
CA GLY A 145 -8.07 0.69 4.16
C GLY A 145 -9.10 -0.43 3.91
N TRP A 146 -10.37 -0.11 3.89
CA TRP A 146 -11.42 -1.10 3.64
C TRP A 146 -11.29 -1.81 2.30
N HIS A 147 -10.84 -1.10 1.26
CA HIS A 147 -10.54 -1.72 -0.04
C HIS A 147 -9.39 -2.74 0.03
N ASP A 148 -8.41 -2.53 0.93
CA ASP A 148 -7.34 -3.48 1.19
C ASP A 148 -7.88 -4.73 1.91
N TYR A 149 -8.83 -4.57 2.84
CA TYR A 149 -9.51 -5.69 3.52
C TYR A 149 -10.31 -6.54 2.53
N ILE A 150 -11.09 -5.90 1.67
CA ILE A 150 -11.92 -6.56 0.66
C ILE A 150 -11.05 -7.35 -0.33
N GLY A 151 -9.92 -6.77 -0.74
CA GLY A 151 -8.95 -7.42 -1.63
C GLY A 151 -8.02 -8.43 -0.94
N GLY A 152 -7.98 -8.46 0.40
CA GLY A 152 -6.98 -9.26 1.13
C GLY A 152 -5.54 -8.81 0.85
N THR A 153 -5.31 -7.51 0.65
CA THR A 153 -4.02 -6.96 0.23
C THR A 153 -3.44 -6.00 1.25
N TYR A 154 -2.16 -5.68 1.09
CA TYR A 154 -1.41 -4.75 1.92
C TYR A 154 -0.61 -3.80 1.03
N VAL A 155 -0.26 -2.62 1.55
CA VAL A 155 0.70 -1.72 0.89
C VAL A 155 1.94 -1.61 1.74
N ILE A 156 3.06 -2.01 1.17
CA ILE A 156 4.37 -2.00 1.83
C ILE A 156 5.30 -1.01 1.16
N LYS A 157 6.32 -0.54 1.91
CA LYS A 157 7.43 0.23 1.35
C LYS A 157 8.46 -0.73 0.80
N ARG A 158 8.82 -0.57 -0.46
CA ARG A 158 9.89 -1.34 -1.08
C ARG A 158 11.20 -0.58 -0.94
N GLU A 159 12.21 -1.20 -0.34
CA GLU A 159 13.56 -0.65 -0.38
C GLU A 159 14.05 -0.71 -1.84
N ARG A 160 14.48 0.43 -2.37
CA ARG A 160 15.18 0.49 -3.67
C ARG A 160 16.62 0.01 -3.41
N ASN A 161 16.94 -1.17 -3.91
CA ASN A 161 18.34 -1.56 -4.07
C ASN A 161 18.99 -0.74 -5.16
#